data_d4e762a025ab6250f7f4448a7ca96b07
#
_entry.id   d4e762a025ab6250f7f4448a7ca96b07
#
_cell.length_a   1.000
_cell.length_b   1.000
_cell.length_c   1.000
_cell.angle_alpha   90.00
_cell.angle_beta   90.00
_cell.angle_gamma   90.00
#
_symmetry.space_group_name_H-M   'P 1'
#
loop_
_entity.id
_entity.type
_entity.pdbx_description
1 polymer ?
#
loop_
_entity_poly.entity_id
_entity_poly.type
_entity_poly.pdbx_seq_one_letter_code
_entity_poly.pdbx_strand_id
1 'polypeptide(L)'
;MSEWGIALIAAGSAVAGSITTGFFAWKAGHRQAAAAEAAGQAQAAALVSTVQATLDEQRRARATDQRRQVYVEFLDAAQCCQINRTEDTGSRLLRAESMVYVVGPEDVARASSEYCQLALVRSPSEQEKDAAEDARVAYIAAVRGALGED
;
A
#
# COMPACT_ATOMS: atom_id res chain seq x y z
N MET A 1 -54.71 25.48 61.78
CA MET A 1 -53.52 24.65 61.35
C MET A 1 -52.32 25.58 61.49
N SER A 2 -51.34 25.12 62.28
CA SER A 2 -50.20 25.96 62.64
C SER A 2 -49.32 26.25 61.41
N GLU A 3 -48.90 27.47 61.22
CA GLU A 3 -48.01 27.94 60.17
C GLU A 3 -46.71 27.12 60.06
N TRP A 4 -46.27 26.51 61.18
CA TRP A 4 -45.14 25.62 61.24
C TRP A 4 -45.28 24.30 60.49
N GLY A 5 -46.53 23.77 60.38
CA GLY A 5 -46.76 22.57 59.56
C GLY A 5 -46.57 22.78 58.07
N ILE A 6 -46.92 23.95 57.57
CA ILE A 6 -46.76 24.30 56.14
C ILE A 6 -45.31 24.53 55.84
N ALA A 7 -44.53 25.16 56.72
CA ALA A 7 -43.09 25.39 56.50
C ALA A 7 -42.30 24.08 56.52
N LEU A 8 -42.63 23.10 57.35
CA LEU A 8 -41.99 21.78 57.39
C LEU A 8 -42.27 20.96 56.12
N ILE A 9 -43.48 20.99 55.59
CA ILE A 9 -43.83 20.32 54.35
C ILE A 9 -43.11 20.96 53.13
N ALA A 10 -43.01 22.26 53.07
CA ALA A 10 -42.30 22.99 52.04
C ALA A 10 -40.78 22.68 52.05
N ALA A 11 -40.17 22.68 53.23
CA ALA A 11 -38.75 22.35 53.37
C ALA A 11 -38.44 20.88 53.03
N GLY A 12 -39.31 19.95 53.44
CA GLY A 12 -39.14 18.53 53.10
C GLY A 12 -39.27 18.22 51.64
N SER A 13 -40.18 18.88 50.91
CA SER A 13 -40.34 18.69 49.46
C SER A 13 -39.17 19.26 48.64
N ALA A 14 -38.57 20.38 49.10
CA ALA A 14 -37.40 20.95 48.44
C ALA A 14 -36.16 20.07 48.57
N VAL A 15 -35.93 19.46 49.73
CA VAL A 15 -34.81 18.54 49.95
C VAL A 15 -35.00 17.24 49.19
N ALA A 16 -36.20 16.66 49.17
CA ALA A 16 -36.49 15.44 48.41
C ALA A 16 -36.35 15.67 46.92
N GLY A 17 -36.79 16.85 46.39
CA GLY A 17 -36.62 17.21 44.97
C GLY A 17 -35.16 17.41 44.55
N SER A 18 -34.33 17.99 45.40
CA SER A 18 -32.92 18.20 45.11
C SER A 18 -32.09 16.91 45.08
N ILE A 19 -32.40 15.95 45.98
CA ILE A 19 -31.73 14.64 46.03
C ILE A 19 -32.08 13.81 44.77
N THR A 20 -33.35 13.79 44.39
CA THR A 20 -33.77 13.03 43.21
C THR A 20 -33.17 13.63 41.91
N THR A 21 -33.19 14.96 41.77
CA THR A 21 -32.60 15.64 40.59
C THR A 21 -31.09 15.42 40.55
N GLY A 22 -30.38 15.53 41.68
CA GLY A 22 -28.95 15.27 41.79
C GLY A 22 -28.55 13.83 41.40
N PHE A 23 -29.36 12.85 41.86
CA PHE A 23 -29.09 11.45 41.50
C PHE A 23 -29.28 11.16 40.00
N PHE A 24 -30.33 11.69 39.40
CA PHE A 24 -30.58 11.52 37.97
C PHE A 24 -29.53 12.27 37.14
N ALA A 25 -29.11 13.47 37.53
CA ALA A 25 -28.04 14.21 36.88
C ALA A 25 -26.69 13.47 36.94
N TRP A 26 -26.35 12.91 38.12
CA TRP A 26 -25.14 12.13 38.30
C TRP A 26 -25.14 10.86 37.42
N LYS A 27 -26.27 10.10 37.42
CA LYS A 27 -26.41 8.90 36.59
C LYS A 27 -26.41 9.22 35.08
N ALA A 28 -27.01 10.34 34.68
CA ALA A 28 -26.94 10.81 33.29
C ALA A 28 -25.51 11.20 32.91
N GLY A 29 -24.81 11.91 33.79
CA GLY A 29 -23.39 12.30 33.57
C GLY A 29 -22.47 11.11 33.39
N HIS A 30 -22.63 10.06 34.18
CA HIS A 30 -21.85 8.83 34.05
C HIS A 30 -22.10 8.10 32.71
N ARG A 31 -23.35 8.04 32.28
CA ARG A 31 -23.71 7.45 30.98
C ARG A 31 -23.16 8.27 29.81
N GLN A 32 -23.18 9.57 29.92
CA GLN A 32 -22.70 10.48 28.91
C GLN A 32 -21.16 10.43 28.79
N ALA A 33 -20.46 10.33 29.96
CA ALA A 33 -19.01 10.14 29.97
C ALA A 33 -18.61 8.80 29.35
N ALA A 34 -19.27 7.69 29.71
CA ALA A 34 -18.99 6.38 29.10
C ALA A 34 -19.28 6.35 27.59
N ALA A 35 -20.36 7.01 27.15
CA ALA A 35 -20.67 7.12 25.72
C ALA A 35 -19.64 7.96 24.97
N ALA A 36 -19.16 9.06 25.55
CA ALA A 36 -18.11 9.91 24.96
C ALA A 36 -16.78 9.15 24.89
N GLU A 37 -16.42 8.37 25.89
CA GLU A 37 -15.23 7.55 25.89
C GLU A 37 -15.29 6.45 24.82
N ALA A 38 -16.42 5.75 24.72
CA ALA A 38 -16.64 4.73 23.69
C ALA A 38 -16.60 5.34 22.26
N ALA A 39 -17.19 6.53 22.07
CA ALA A 39 -17.12 7.25 20.81
C ALA A 39 -15.68 7.68 20.48
N GLY A 40 -14.92 8.16 21.44
CA GLY A 40 -13.51 8.51 21.27
C GLY A 40 -12.65 7.31 20.90
N GLN A 41 -12.85 6.16 21.53
CA GLN A 41 -12.15 4.93 21.20
C GLN A 41 -12.51 4.42 19.80
N ALA A 42 -13.78 4.47 19.42
CA ALA A 42 -14.23 4.08 18.08
C ALA A 42 -13.63 4.99 17.01
N GLN A 43 -13.57 6.29 17.26
CA GLN A 43 -12.96 7.26 16.35
C GLN A 43 -11.45 7.04 16.23
N ALA A 44 -10.74 6.79 17.33
CA ALA A 44 -9.33 6.48 17.32
C ALA A 44 -9.03 5.19 16.55
N ALA A 45 -9.82 4.13 16.76
CA ALA A 45 -9.70 2.88 16.02
C ALA A 45 -9.93 3.07 14.50
N ALA A 46 -10.93 3.87 14.12
CA ALA A 46 -11.20 4.20 12.72
C ALA A 46 -10.04 4.98 12.08
N LEU A 47 -9.44 5.94 12.78
CA LEU A 47 -8.27 6.67 12.30
C LEU A 47 -7.06 5.76 12.12
N VAL A 48 -6.78 4.87 13.06
CA VAL A 48 -5.68 3.90 12.97
C VAL A 48 -5.88 2.97 11.77
N SER A 49 -7.09 2.45 11.57
CA SER A 49 -7.38 1.57 10.44
C SER A 49 -7.20 2.29 9.08
N THR A 50 -7.63 3.55 8.99
CA THR A 50 -7.46 4.36 7.77
C THR A 50 -5.98 4.62 7.48
N VAL A 51 -5.20 4.96 8.50
CA VAL A 51 -3.74 5.18 8.35
C VAL A 51 -3.05 3.89 7.93
N GLN A 52 -3.39 2.75 8.52
CA GLN A 52 -2.83 1.46 8.12
C GLN A 52 -3.16 1.11 6.66
N ALA A 53 -4.42 1.28 6.25
CA ALA A 53 -4.82 1.05 4.86
C ALA A 53 -4.03 1.93 3.88
N THR A 54 -3.87 3.21 4.20
CA THR A 54 -3.08 4.15 3.38
C THR A 54 -1.61 3.75 3.29
N LEU A 55 -1.00 3.33 4.41
CA LEU A 55 0.38 2.87 4.42
C LEU A 55 0.59 1.60 3.60
N ASP A 56 -0.35 0.67 3.67
CA ASP A 56 -0.30 -0.57 2.90
C ASP A 56 -0.47 -0.31 1.40
N GLU A 57 -1.34 0.61 1.02
CA GLU A 57 -1.48 1.05 -0.37
C GLU A 57 -0.20 1.73 -0.89
N GLN A 58 0.39 2.62 -0.09
CA GLN A 58 1.67 3.25 -0.44
C GLN A 58 2.82 2.24 -0.58
N ARG A 59 2.87 1.21 0.26
CA ARG A 59 3.86 0.13 0.14
C ARG A 59 3.68 -0.66 -1.15
N ARG A 60 2.44 -0.99 -1.52
CA ARG A 60 2.13 -1.69 -2.78
C ARG A 60 2.51 -0.84 -3.99
N ALA A 61 2.15 0.45 -3.99
CA ALA A 61 2.51 1.38 -5.05
C ALA A 61 4.03 1.48 -5.24
N ARG A 62 4.78 1.66 -4.15
CA ARG A 62 6.26 1.72 -4.20
C ARG A 62 6.87 0.42 -4.72
N ALA A 63 6.34 -0.74 -4.31
CA ALA A 63 6.82 -2.04 -4.82
C ALA A 63 6.58 -2.18 -6.32
N THR A 64 5.44 -1.72 -6.82
CA THR A 64 5.13 -1.72 -8.25
C THR A 64 6.03 -0.76 -9.03
N ASP A 65 6.24 0.45 -8.52
CA ASP A 65 7.14 1.44 -9.13
C ASP A 65 8.58 0.92 -9.19
N GLN A 66 9.06 0.29 -8.12
CA GLN A 66 10.40 -0.30 -8.09
C GLN A 66 10.54 -1.43 -9.13
N ARG A 67 9.54 -2.29 -9.28
CA ARG A 67 9.53 -3.33 -10.33
C ARG A 67 9.57 -2.70 -11.72
N ARG A 68 8.71 -1.70 -11.97
CA ARG A 68 8.69 -0.98 -13.25
C ARG A 68 10.06 -0.38 -13.59
N GLN A 69 10.73 0.23 -12.63
CA GLN A 69 12.07 0.78 -12.80
C GLN A 69 13.08 -0.28 -13.20
N VAL A 70 13.11 -1.44 -12.51
CA VAL A 70 14.01 -2.55 -12.82
C VAL A 70 13.77 -3.09 -14.23
N TYR A 71 12.51 -3.20 -14.65
CA TYR A 71 12.17 -3.69 -15.99
C TYR A 71 12.60 -2.73 -17.09
N VAL A 72 12.45 -1.43 -16.86
CA VAL A 72 12.91 -0.40 -17.80
C VAL A 72 14.45 -0.36 -17.87
N GLU A 73 15.15 -0.46 -16.74
CA GLU A 73 16.60 -0.52 -16.69
C GLU A 73 17.16 -1.74 -17.44
N PHE A 74 16.49 -2.89 -17.38
CA PHE A 74 16.88 -4.06 -18.16
C PHE A 74 16.70 -3.81 -19.67
N LEU A 75 15.56 -3.26 -20.10
CA LEU A 75 15.34 -2.93 -21.51
C LEU A 75 16.40 -1.96 -22.06
N ASP A 76 16.71 -0.91 -21.29
CA ASP A 76 17.75 0.06 -21.65
C ASP A 76 19.13 -0.60 -21.75
N ALA A 77 19.48 -1.45 -20.79
CA ALA A 77 20.74 -2.18 -20.81
C ALA A 77 20.85 -3.15 -22.00
N ALA A 78 19.77 -3.85 -22.33
CA ALA A 78 19.72 -4.76 -23.48
C ALA A 78 19.87 -4.00 -24.80
N GLN A 79 19.18 -2.89 -24.95
CA GLN A 79 19.28 -2.04 -26.13
C GLN A 79 20.67 -1.41 -26.28
N CYS A 80 21.25 -0.91 -25.18
CA CYS A 80 22.63 -0.41 -25.18
C CYS A 80 23.64 -1.50 -25.58
N CYS A 81 23.45 -2.73 -25.10
CA CYS A 81 24.31 -3.86 -25.42
C CYS A 81 24.22 -4.23 -26.90
N GLN A 82 23.02 -4.21 -27.51
CA GLN A 82 22.83 -4.48 -28.93
C GLN A 82 23.49 -3.43 -29.82
N ILE A 83 23.49 -2.15 -29.42
CA ILE A 83 24.07 -1.04 -30.19
C ILE A 83 25.61 -1.02 -30.03
N ASN A 84 26.14 -1.07 -28.83
CA ASN A 84 27.56 -0.79 -28.57
C ASN A 84 28.41 -2.05 -28.39
N ARG A 85 27.84 -3.17 -27.99
CA ARG A 85 28.49 -4.51 -27.87
C ARG A 85 29.87 -4.53 -27.23
N THR A 86 30.04 -3.76 -26.17
CA THR A 86 31.25 -3.73 -25.37
C THR A 86 31.15 -4.67 -24.18
N GLU A 87 32.28 -5.01 -23.56
CA GLU A 87 32.30 -5.81 -22.34
C GLU A 87 31.55 -5.11 -21.18
N ASP A 88 31.65 -3.79 -21.12
CA ASP A 88 30.96 -2.98 -20.11
C ASP A 88 29.43 -3.04 -20.27
N THR A 89 28.92 -2.90 -21.51
CA THR A 89 27.47 -3.01 -21.78
C THR A 89 26.94 -4.41 -21.54
N GLY A 90 27.72 -5.45 -21.84
CA GLY A 90 27.38 -6.84 -21.50
C GLY A 90 27.30 -7.06 -19.99
N SER A 91 28.28 -6.57 -19.24
CA SER A 91 28.28 -6.64 -17.77
C SER A 91 27.11 -5.89 -17.13
N ARG A 92 26.75 -4.73 -17.69
CA ARG A 92 25.57 -3.96 -17.27
C ARG A 92 24.27 -4.73 -17.52
N LEU A 93 24.14 -5.37 -18.68
CA LEU A 93 22.98 -6.18 -19.02
C LEU A 93 22.80 -7.36 -18.07
N LEU A 94 23.87 -8.13 -17.81
CA LEU A 94 23.82 -9.26 -16.86
C LEU A 94 23.44 -8.84 -15.44
N ARG A 95 23.90 -7.67 -15.00
CA ARG A 95 23.48 -7.10 -13.72
C ARG A 95 22.00 -6.74 -13.72
N ALA A 96 21.51 -6.11 -14.77
CA ALA A 96 20.10 -5.74 -14.87
C ALA A 96 19.20 -6.99 -14.94
N GLU A 97 19.60 -8.05 -15.68
CA GLU A 97 18.92 -9.35 -15.68
C GLU A 97 18.82 -9.94 -14.27
N SER A 98 19.92 -9.94 -13.53
CA SER A 98 19.93 -10.42 -12.14
C SER A 98 18.94 -9.68 -11.25
N MET A 99 18.75 -8.38 -11.47
CA MET A 99 17.74 -7.60 -10.73
C MET A 99 16.31 -7.99 -11.12
N VAL A 100 16.04 -8.28 -12.40
CA VAL A 100 14.75 -8.81 -12.84
C VAL A 100 14.44 -10.15 -12.17
N TYR A 101 15.43 -11.02 -12.04
CA TYR A 101 15.29 -12.32 -11.34
C TYR A 101 14.89 -12.17 -9.87
N VAL A 102 15.38 -11.14 -9.19
CA VAL A 102 15.11 -10.90 -7.77
C VAL A 102 13.72 -10.34 -7.52
N VAL A 103 13.22 -9.47 -8.41
CA VAL A 103 11.99 -8.71 -8.14
C VAL A 103 10.80 -9.14 -9.00
N GLY A 104 11.06 -9.81 -10.12
CA GLY A 104 10.06 -10.21 -11.11
C GLY A 104 9.45 -11.58 -10.83
N PRO A 105 8.26 -11.85 -11.37
CA PRO A 105 7.70 -13.19 -11.42
C PRO A 105 8.47 -14.07 -12.43
N GLU A 106 8.25 -15.38 -12.35
CA GLU A 106 9.02 -16.38 -13.11
C GLU A 106 8.92 -16.22 -14.64
N ASP A 107 7.76 -15.83 -15.14
CA ASP A 107 7.51 -15.58 -16.57
C ASP A 107 8.34 -14.40 -17.10
N VAL A 108 8.42 -13.30 -16.35
CA VAL A 108 9.25 -12.14 -16.68
C VAL A 108 10.73 -12.49 -16.60
N ALA A 109 11.14 -13.24 -15.56
CA ALA A 109 12.53 -13.68 -15.41
C ALA A 109 12.98 -14.58 -16.57
N ARG A 110 12.12 -15.50 -17.01
CA ARG A 110 12.38 -16.38 -18.17
C ARG A 110 12.51 -15.56 -19.46
N ALA A 111 11.54 -14.68 -19.73
CA ALA A 111 11.58 -13.83 -20.92
C ALA A 111 12.80 -12.87 -20.93
N SER A 112 13.21 -12.38 -19.76
CA SER A 112 14.45 -11.57 -19.67
C SER A 112 15.70 -12.38 -19.99
N SER A 113 15.77 -13.64 -19.58
CA SER A 113 16.91 -14.52 -19.86
C SER A 113 17.02 -14.84 -21.36
N GLU A 114 15.92 -15.16 -22.02
CA GLU A 114 15.89 -15.39 -23.45
C GLU A 114 16.35 -14.15 -24.23
N TYR A 115 15.82 -12.98 -23.88
CA TYR A 115 16.22 -11.73 -24.53
C TYR A 115 17.68 -11.37 -24.24
N CYS A 116 18.16 -11.57 -23.00
CA CYS A 116 19.55 -11.32 -22.61
C CYS A 116 20.54 -12.15 -23.43
N GLN A 117 20.27 -13.45 -23.60
CA GLN A 117 21.12 -14.35 -24.38
C GLN A 117 21.27 -13.87 -25.84
N LEU A 118 20.17 -13.49 -26.46
CA LEU A 118 20.18 -12.98 -27.84
C LEU A 118 20.86 -11.60 -27.96
N ALA A 119 20.67 -10.73 -26.97
CA ALA A 119 21.30 -9.41 -26.95
C ALA A 119 22.83 -9.47 -26.76
N LEU A 120 23.37 -10.53 -26.15
CA LEU A 120 24.79 -10.75 -25.94
C LEU A 120 25.53 -11.29 -27.18
N VAL A 121 24.84 -11.73 -28.24
CA VAL A 121 25.46 -12.23 -29.48
C VAL A 121 26.27 -11.10 -30.12
N ARG A 122 27.60 -11.29 -30.25
CA ARG A 122 28.50 -10.25 -30.77
C ARG A 122 28.34 -9.92 -32.25
N SER A 123 28.02 -10.92 -33.07
CA SER A 123 27.88 -10.78 -34.53
C SER A 123 26.62 -11.54 -34.97
N PRO A 124 25.41 -10.99 -34.67
CA PRO A 124 24.18 -11.70 -34.99
C PRO A 124 23.91 -11.75 -36.49
N SER A 125 23.48 -12.89 -36.98
CA SER A 125 22.84 -13.06 -38.27
C SER A 125 21.50 -12.30 -38.32
N GLU A 126 20.93 -12.10 -39.51
CA GLU A 126 19.59 -11.49 -39.63
C GLU A 126 18.53 -12.30 -38.87
N GLN A 127 18.60 -13.61 -38.90
CA GLN A 127 17.70 -14.50 -38.16
C GLN A 127 17.81 -14.31 -36.62
N GLU A 128 19.03 -14.09 -36.11
CA GLU A 128 19.24 -13.83 -34.68
C GLU A 128 18.78 -12.41 -34.27
N LYS A 129 18.82 -11.44 -35.17
CA LYS A 129 18.24 -10.12 -34.96
C LYS A 129 16.71 -10.17 -34.86
N ASP A 130 16.08 -10.92 -35.78
CA ASP A 130 14.64 -11.13 -35.75
C ASP A 130 14.22 -11.86 -34.45
N ALA A 131 14.96 -12.92 -34.08
CA ALA A 131 14.72 -13.63 -32.82
C ALA A 131 14.90 -12.74 -31.58
N ALA A 132 15.87 -11.82 -31.59
CA ALA A 132 16.05 -10.87 -30.50
C ALA A 132 14.89 -9.85 -30.40
N GLU A 133 14.33 -9.43 -31.54
CA GLU A 133 13.14 -8.56 -31.54
C GLU A 133 11.90 -9.30 -31.04
N ASP A 134 11.70 -10.56 -31.43
CA ASP A 134 10.60 -11.38 -30.94
C ASP A 134 10.73 -11.61 -29.41
N ALA A 135 11.94 -11.89 -28.91
CA ALA A 135 12.21 -12.03 -27.49
C ALA A 135 11.96 -10.72 -26.72
N ARG A 136 12.30 -9.57 -27.31
CA ARG A 136 11.99 -8.24 -26.77
C ARG A 136 10.48 -8.03 -26.62
N VAL A 137 9.72 -8.37 -27.65
CA VAL A 137 8.26 -8.26 -27.65
C VAL A 137 7.66 -9.19 -26.58
N ALA A 138 8.13 -10.43 -26.48
CA ALA A 138 7.70 -11.40 -25.47
C ALA A 138 8.00 -10.89 -24.05
N TYR A 139 9.18 -10.31 -23.83
CA TYR A 139 9.52 -9.71 -22.54
C TYR A 139 8.57 -8.56 -22.17
N ILE A 140 8.31 -7.64 -23.11
CA ILE A 140 7.39 -6.52 -22.88
C ILE A 140 5.98 -7.02 -22.55
N ALA A 141 5.49 -8.05 -23.24
CA ALA A 141 4.20 -8.68 -22.95
C ALA A 141 4.15 -9.29 -21.54
N ALA A 142 5.19 -10.01 -21.14
CA ALA A 142 5.30 -10.57 -19.80
C ALA A 142 5.31 -9.47 -18.71
N VAL A 143 6.04 -8.38 -18.94
CA VAL A 143 6.10 -7.23 -18.03
C VAL A 143 4.73 -6.55 -17.89
N ARG A 144 4.00 -6.35 -18.99
CA ARG A 144 2.65 -5.76 -18.95
C ARG A 144 1.69 -6.63 -18.14
N GLY A 145 1.68 -7.94 -18.39
CA GLY A 145 0.89 -8.89 -17.60
C GLY A 145 1.25 -8.85 -16.11
N ALA A 146 2.54 -8.78 -15.76
CA ALA A 146 3.02 -8.70 -14.38
C ALA A 146 2.66 -7.40 -13.68
N LEU A 147 2.49 -6.29 -14.41
CA LEU A 147 2.07 -4.98 -13.89
C LEU A 147 0.55 -4.79 -13.91
N GLY A 148 -0.23 -5.73 -14.49
CA GLY A 148 -1.68 -5.62 -14.65
C GLY A 148 -2.10 -4.55 -15.67
N GLU A 149 -1.27 -4.29 -16.68
CA GLU A 149 -1.50 -3.33 -17.77
C GLU A 149 -1.92 -4.10 -19.04
N ASP A 150 -3.09 -4.76 -19.01
CA ASP A 150 -3.67 -5.46 -20.18
C ASP A 150 -4.33 -4.49 -21.16
#